data_d6e1cc31f7b52b87eb3268e9dd8a8812
#
_entry.id   d6e1cc31f7b52b87eb3268e9dd8a8812
#
_cell.length_a   1.000
_cell.length_b   1.000
_cell.length_c   1.000
_cell.angle_alpha   90.00
_cell.angle_beta   90.00
_cell.angle_gamma   90.00
#
_symmetry.space_group_name_H-M   'P 1'
#
loop_
_entity.id
_entity.type
_entity.pdbx_description
1 polymer ?
#
loop_
_entity_poly.entity_id
_entity_poly.type
_entity_poly.pdbx_seq_one_letter_code
_entity_poly.pdbx_strand_id
1 'polypeptide(L)'
;NASAVFGSLQTKVVAVGAAIATYFGINAFVGVVKGAADLETALSRVQAATGASAEEMAALRAAAEDAGATTKFTSTEAAGALENLAKAGLNSKDAIATLPAVLALAQAGDIELATASEYVTKAVMGMGLAFTDAGRVADVLAKGANATNTSVEGLAQALSYAAPVANSLGLSLETTVAIIGKFADAGIDASRAGTALNSILSQFADPASKFRNELAAAGITT
;
A
#
# COMPACT_ATOMS: atom_id res chain seq x y z
N ASN A 1 -19.99 22.98 34.69
CA ASN A 1 -18.68 23.54 35.01
C ASN A 1 -17.56 22.75 34.33
N ALA A 2 -17.19 23.18 33.13
CA ALA A 2 -16.18 22.52 32.31
C ALA A 2 -14.81 22.40 33.03
N SER A 3 -14.42 23.40 33.80
CA SER A 3 -13.18 23.42 34.58
C SER A 3 -13.05 22.30 35.63
N ALA A 4 -14.17 21.89 36.25
CA ALA A 4 -14.16 20.80 37.22
C ALA A 4 -14.03 19.42 36.53
N VAL A 5 -14.59 19.27 35.34
CA VAL A 5 -14.45 18.04 34.52
C VAL A 5 -13.03 17.91 33.97
N PHE A 6 -12.44 19.00 33.50
CA PHE A 6 -11.02 19.00 33.03
C PHE A 6 -10.06 18.72 34.20
N GLY A 7 -10.26 19.30 35.37
CA GLY A 7 -9.45 19.03 36.56
C GLY A 7 -9.54 17.56 37.01
N SER A 8 -10.74 16.96 36.96
CA SER A 8 -10.94 15.56 37.33
C SER A 8 -10.35 14.57 36.29
N LEU A 9 -10.39 14.92 35.04
CA LEU A 9 -9.74 14.13 33.94
C LEU A 9 -8.21 14.20 34.09
N GLN A 10 -7.66 15.39 34.32
CA GLN A 10 -6.22 15.57 34.50
C GLN A 10 -5.69 14.78 35.68
N THR A 11 -6.43 14.79 36.81
CA THR A 11 -6.07 14.03 38.01
C THR A 11 -6.14 12.51 37.77
N LYS A 12 -7.15 12.04 37.04
CA LYS A 12 -7.28 10.61 36.69
C LYS A 12 -6.19 10.16 35.72
N VAL A 13 -5.84 10.97 34.73
CA VAL A 13 -4.74 10.67 33.76
C VAL A 13 -3.39 10.61 34.48
N VAL A 14 -3.14 11.54 35.43
CA VAL A 14 -1.92 11.53 36.25
C VAL A 14 -1.88 10.31 37.17
N ALA A 15 -3.01 9.95 37.80
CA ALA A 15 -3.08 8.80 38.71
C ALA A 15 -2.89 7.46 37.95
N VAL A 16 -3.48 7.30 36.76
CA VAL A 16 -3.26 6.13 35.91
C VAL A 16 -1.81 6.09 35.39
N GLY A 17 -1.25 7.24 35.00
CA GLY A 17 0.13 7.37 34.62
C GLY A 17 1.11 6.99 35.75
N ALA A 18 0.86 7.42 36.97
CA ALA A 18 1.67 7.05 38.13
C ALA A 18 1.57 5.54 38.45
N ALA A 19 0.39 4.94 38.31
CA ALA A 19 0.21 3.50 38.52
C ALA A 19 0.94 2.67 37.49
N ILE A 20 0.90 3.06 36.18
CA ILE A 20 1.63 2.44 35.11
C ILE A 20 3.14 2.59 35.29
N ALA A 21 3.62 3.77 35.65
CA ALA A 21 5.03 4.03 35.90
C ALA A 21 5.58 3.22 37.10
N THR A 22 4.75 2.97 38.13
CA THR A 22 5.13 2.14 39.26
C THR A 22 5.18 0.65 38.93
N TYR A 23 4.32 0.17 38.03
CA TYR A 23 4.20 -1.25 37.67
C TYR A 23 5.14 -1.66 36.53
N PHE A 24 5.36 -0.79 35.53
CA PHE A 24 6.14 -1.09 34.32
C PHE A 24 7.43 -0.28 34.20
N GLY A 25 7.69 0.66 35.10
CA GLY A 25 8.83 1.59 35.04
C GLY A 25 8.57 2.83 34.17
N ILE A 26 9.33 3.87 34.41
CA ILE A 26 9.21 5.18 33.74
C ILE A 26 9.37 5.06 32.21
N ASN A 27 10.23 4.16 31.76
CA ASN A 27 10.49 3.97 30.32
C ASN A 27 9.29 3.42 29.54
N ALA A 28 8.50 2.53 30.15
CA ALA A 28 7.28 2.00 29.53
C ALA A 28 6.19 3.09 29.41
N PHE A 29 6.06 3.93 30.46
CA PHE A 29 5.13 5.06 30.43
C PHE A 29 5.51 6.09 29.37
N VAL A 30 6.79 6.46 29.28
CA VAL A 30 7.30 7.37 28.22
C VAL A 30 7.04 6.79 26.83
N GLY A 31 7.23 5.47 26.63
CA GLY A 31 6.95 4.79 25.38
C GLY A 31 5.48 4.88 24.95
N VAL A 32 4.54 4.68 25.89
CA VAL A 32 3.09 4.79 25.63
C VAL A 32 2.69 6.23 25.25
N VAL A 33 3.20 7.21 26.01
CA VAL A 33 2.91 8.63 25.73
C VAL A 33 3.48 9.05 24.38
N LYS A 34 4.70 8.62 24.07
CA LYS A 34 5.32 8.90 22.76
C LYS A 34 4.54 8.24 21.62
N GLY A 35 4.18 6.98 21.75
CA GLY A 35 3.39 6.28 20.72
C GLY A 35 2.04 6.95 20.44
N ALA A 36 1.37 7.45 21.49
CA ALA A 36 0.14 8.23 21.34
C ALA A 36 0.38 9.56 20.62
N ALA A 37 1.45 10.29 20.94
CA ALA A 37 1.81 11.54 20.27
C ALA A 37 2.21 11.31 18.80
N ASP A 38 2.92 10.24 18.51
CA ASP A 38 3.30 9.85 17.13
C ASP A 38 2.06 9.50 16.31
N LEU A 39 1.09 8.77 16.87
CA LEU A 39 -0.19 8.48 16.21
C LEU A 39 -0.99 9.76 15.93
N GLU A 40 -1.11 10.67 16.90
CA GLU A 40 -1.80 11.96 16.70
C GLU A 40 -1.15 12.78 15.58
N THR A 41 0.18 12.78 15.53
CA THR A 41 0.93 13.45 14.47
C THR A 41 0.66 12.81 13.10
N ALA A 42 0.64 11.49 13.02
CA ALA A 42 0.31 10.76 11.79
C ALA A 42 -1.13 11.04 11.34
N LEU A 43 -2.10 10.99 12.25
CA LEU A 43 -3.50 11.29 11.96
C LEU A 43 -3.73 12.75 11.53
N SER A 44 -2.96 13.69 12.07
CA SER A 44 -3.01 15.08 11.61
C SER A 44 -2.56 15.22 10.15
N ARG A 45 -1.58 14.43 9.71
CA ARG A 45 -1.17 14.39 8.29
C ARG A 45 -2.23 13.72 7.41
N VAL A 46 -2.89 12.66 7.91
CA VAL A 46 -4.05 12.05 7.22
C VAL A 46 -5.15 13.08 7.03
N GLN A 47 -5.49 13.86 8.06
CA GLN A 47 -6.49 14.91 7.99
C GLN A 47 -6.11 15.99 6.95
N ALA A 48 -4.86 16.41 6.95
CA ALA A 48 -4.37 17.39 5.97
C ALA A 48 -4.43 16.86 4.51
N ALA A 49 -4.22 15.56 4.31
CA ALA A 49 -4.27 14.92 3.00
C ALA A 49 -5.70 14.65 2.51
N THR A 50 -6.61 14.29 3.40
CA THR A 50 -8.01 13.93 3.06
C THR A 50 -8.97 15.11 3.10
N GLY A 51 -8.72 16.12 3.96
CA GLY A 51 -9.71 17.11 4.33
C GLY A 51 -10.88 16.54 5.15
N ALA A 52 -10.68 15.39 5.78
CA ALA A 52 -11.73 14.61 6.46
C ALA A 52 -12.42 15.39 7.57
N SER A 53 -13.72 15.20 7.68
CA SER A 53 -14.54 15.69 8.80
C SER A 53 -14.14 15.02 10.13
N ALA A 54 -14.62 15.53 11.24
CA ALA A 54 -14.36 14.95 12.56
C ALA A 54 -14.85 13.49 12.67
N GLU A 55 -15.98 13.17 12.04
CA GLU A 55 -16.54 11.81 12.00
C GLU A 55 -15.67 10.86 11.16
N GLU A 56 -15.25 11.29 9.98
CA GLU A 56 -14.34 10.53 9.13
C GLU A 56 -12.98 10.32 9.78
N MET A 57 -12.45 11.33 10.50
CA MET A 57 -11.22 11.20 11.27
C MET A 57 -11.36 10.20 12.42
N ALA A 58 -12.52 10.11 13.07
CA ALA A 58 -12.77 9.08 14.07
C ALA A 58 -12.74 7.67 13.45
N ALA A 59 -13.29 7.49 12.24
CA ALA A 59 -13.24 6.22 11.52
C ALA A 59 -11.81 5.87 11.05
N LEU A 60 -11.04 6.83 10.55
CA LEU A 60 -9.65 6.64 10.15
C LEU A 60 -8.77 6.26 11.34
N ARG A 61 -8.97 6.91 12.50
CA ARG A 61 -8.32 6.57 13.77
C ARG A 61 -8.64 5.12 14.17
N ALA A 62 -9.92 4.76 14.20
CA ALA A 62 -10.37 3.42 14.59
C ALA A 62 -9.75 2.35 13.67
N ALA A 63 -9.68 2.59 12.36
CA ALA A 63 -9.04 1.68 11.42
C ALA A 63 -7.52 1.54 11.67
N ALA A 64 -6.82 2.62 12.00
CA ALA A 64 -5.40 2.57 12.33
C ALA A 64 -5.14 1.84 13.67
N GLU A 65 -5.98 2.07 14.67
CA GLU A 65 -5.88 1.40 15.97
C GLU A 65 -6.19 -0.10 15.86
N ASP A 66 -7.22 -0.48 15.09
CA ASP A 66 -7.56 -1.89 14.81
C ASP A 66 -6.42 -2.60 14.08
N ALA A 67 -5.84 -1.97 13.07
CA ALA A 67 -4.66 -2.50 12.37
C ALA A 67 -3.50 -2.74 13.34
N GLY A 68 -3.23 -1.79 14.26
CA GLY A 68 -2.19 -1.94 15.28
C GLY A 68 -2.47 -3.01 16.33
N ALA A 69 -3.75 -3.30 16.59
CA ALA A 69 -4.16 -4.34 17.55
C ALA A 69 -4.18 -5.76 16.94
N THR A 70 -4.41 -5.88 15.64
CA THR A 70 -4.67 -7.16 14.96
C THR A 70 -3.52 -7.63 14.07
N THR A 71 -2.51 -6.80 13.83
CA THR A 71 -1.38 -7.13 12.96
C THR A 71 -0.03 -6.89 13.63
N LYS A 72 1.07 -7.19 12.93
CA LYS A 72 2.45 -6.89 13.40
C LYS A 72 2.81 -5.41 13.34
N PHE A 73 1.99 -4.60 12.67
CA PHE A 73 2.25 -3.19 12.46
C PHE A 73 1.69 -2.34 13.60
N THR A 74 2.27 -1.19 13.82
CA THR A 74 1.77 -0.22 14.81
C THR A 74 0.63 0.63 14.23
N SER A 75 -0.21 1.19 15.10
CA SER A 75 -1.26 2.13 14.69
C SER A 75 -0.68 3.36 13.96
N THR A 76 0.52 3.79 14.32
CA THR A 76 1.22 4.90 13.66
C THR A 76 1.63 4.55 12.22
N GLU A 77 2.13 3.33 11.98
CA GLU A 77 2.44 2.84 10.63
C GLU A 77 1.17 2.71 9.79
N ALA A 78 0.09 2.20 10.38
CA ALA A 78 -1.22 2.12 9.71
C ALA A 78 -1.77 3.51 9.35
N ALA A 79 -1.63 4.50 10.22
CA ALA A 79 -1.97 5.89 9.92
C ALA A 79 -1.10 6.46 8.78
N GLY A 80 0.20 6.10 8.73
CA GLY A 80 1.08 6.45 7.63
C GLY A 80 0.65 5.84 6.29
N ALA A 81 0.18 4.59 6.30
CA ALA A 81 -0.39 3.97 5.11
C ALA A 81 -1.67 4.67 4.64
N LEU A 82 -2.57 5.03 5.56
CA LEU A 82 -3.77 5.83 5.26
C LEU A 82 -3.41 7.20 4.66
N GLU A 83 -2.35 7.86 5.18
CA GLU A 83 -1.83 9.10 4.60
C GLU A 83 -1.37 8.91 3.14
N ASN A 84 -0.64 7.83 2.85
CA ASN A 84 -0.18 7.53 1.50
C ASN A 84 -1.34 7.26 0.54
N LEU A 85 -2.35 6.49 0.98
CA LEU A 85 -3.57 6.24 0.22
C LEU A 85 -4.33 7.55 -0.06
N ALA A 86 -4.44 8.43 0.93
CA ALA A 86 -5.05 9.74 0.78
C ALA A 86 -4.29 10.63 -0.23
N LYS A 87 -2.95 10.65 -0.16
CA LYS A 87 -2.10 11.36 -1.14
C LYS A 87 -2.24 10.81 -2.56
N ALA A 88 -2.59 9.55 -2.70
CA ALA A 88 -2.91 8.93 -3.98
C ALA A 88 -4.32 9.29 -4.49
N GLY A 89 -5.08 10.07 -3.73
CA GLY A 89 -6.39 10.59 -4.10
C GLY A 89 -7.58 9.80 -3.56
N LEU A 90 -7.36 8.84 -2.65
CA LEU A 90 -8.45 8.11 -2.02
C LEU A 90 -9.13 9.00 -0.96
N ASN A 91 -10.45 8.99 -0.95
CA ASN A 91 -11.21 9.55 0.16
C ASN A 91 -11.09 8.66 1.41
N SER A 92 -11.57 9.14 2.55
CA SER A 92 -11.47 8.45 3.84
C SER A 92 -12.04 7.03 3.81
N LYS A 93 -13.20 6.84 3.18
CA LYS A 93 -13.88 5.54 3.07
C LYS A 93 -13.07 4.53 2.25
N ASP A 94 -12.58 4.96 1.08
CA ASP A 94 -11.82 4.10 0.17
C ASP A 94 -10.43 3.78 0.75
N ALA A 95 -9.80 4.73 1.45
CA ALA A 95 -8.54 4.50 2.15
C ALA A 95 -8.70 3.43 3.26
N ILE A 96 -9.74 3.53 4.08
CA ILE A 96 -10.06 2.53 5.11
C ILE A 96 -10.34 1.16 4.46
N ALA A 97 -11.11 1.11 3.40
CA ALA A 97 -11.43 -0.14 2.71
C ALA A 97 -10.20 -0.79 2.04
N THR A 98 -9.21 0.01 1.63
CA THR A 98 -7.96 -0.46 1.00
C THR A 98 -6.92 -0.92 2.02
N LEU A 99 -6.93 -0.38 3.24
CA LEU A 99 -5.93 -0.66 4.28
C LEU A 99 -5.70 -2.16 4.55
N PRO A 100 -6.74 -3.04 4.64
CA PRO A 100 -6.52 -4.48 4.85
C PRO A 100 -5.68 -5.13 3.73
N ALA A 101 -5.87 -4.73 2.48
CA ALA A 101 -5.08 -5.24 1.35
C ALA A 101 -3.61 -4.83 1.45
N VAL A 102 -3.37 -3.58 1.87
CA VAL A 102 -2.01 -3.05 2.11
C VAL A 102 -1.32 -3.79 3.25
N LEU A 103 -2.03 -4.02 4.37
CA LEU A 103 -1.53 -4.80 5.50
C LEU A 103 -1.16 -6.24 5.09
N ALA A 104 -2.04 -6.89 4.33
CA ALA A 104 -1.80 -8.25 3.84
C ALA A 104 -0.57 -8.32 2.92
N LEU A 105 -0.41 -7.36 1.99
CA LEU A 105 0.74 -7.29 1.10
C LEU A 105 2.04 -7.03 1.87
N ALA A 106 2.03 -6.08 2.80
CA ALA A 106 3.19 -5.75 3.65
C ALA A 106 3.63 -6.96 4.48
N GLN A 107 2.67 -7.73 4.99
CA GLN A 107 2.96 -8.95 5.75
C GLN A 107 3.48 -10.07 4.86
N ALA A 108 2.89 -10.29 3.69
CA ALA A 108 3.29 -11.33 2.75
C ALA A 108 4.66 -11.08 2.13
N GLY A 109 4.99 -9.81 1.86
CA GLY A 109 6.26 -9.39 1.25
C GLY A 109 7.37 -9.10 2.26
N ASP A 110 7.06 -9.12 3.55
CA ASP A 110 7.93 -8.65 4.64
C ASP A 110 8.54 -7.26 4.36
N ILE A 111 7.68 -6.35 3.90
CA ILE A 111 8.02 -4.98 3.55
C ILE A 111 7.33 -3.97 4.47
N GLU A 112 7.83 -2.75 4.50
CA GLU A 112 7.22 -1.68 5.26
C GLU A 112 5.82 -1.35 4.74
N LEU A 113 4.92 -0.98 5.64
CA LEU A 113 3.52 -0.70 5.33
C LEU A 113 3.38 0.51 4.37
N ALA A 114 4.23 1.51 4.54
CA ALA A 114 4.30 2.67 3.63
C ALA A 114 4.65 2.23 2.19
N THR A 115 5.62 1.35 2.02
CA THR A 115 6.03 0.77 0.74
C THR A 115 4.92 -0.07 0.12
N ALA A 116 4.25 -0.92 0.91
CA ALA A 116 3.12 -1.71 0.44
C ALA A 116 1.97 -0.84 -0.07
N SER A 117 1.65 0.26 0.64
CA SER A 117 0.60 1.21 0.20
C SER A 117 0.94 1.84 -1.14
N GLU A 118 2.21 2.20 -1.37
CA GLU A 118 2.68 2.73 -2.64
C GLU A 118 2.56 1.70 -3.77
N TYR A 119 2.94 0.44 -3.52
CA TYR A 119 2.87 -0.63 -4.52
C TYR A 119 1.44 -0.95 -4.92
N VAL A 120 0.53 -1.11 -3.95
CA VAL A 120 -0.90 -1.31 -4.23
C VAL A 120 -1.46 -0.16 -5.06
N THR A 121 -1.18 1.07 -4.65
CA THR A 121 -1.66 2.28 -5.35
C THR A 121 -1.13 2.34 -6.79
N LYS A 122 0.16 2.17 -7.00
CA LYS A 122 0.78 2.20 -8.34
C LYS A 122 0.23 1.08 -9.24
N ALA A 123 0.05 -0.12 -8.69
CA ALA A 123 -0.50 -1.24 -9.44
C ALA A 123 -1.97 -1.01 -9.83
N VAL A 124 -2.81 -0.55 -8.91
CA VAL A 124 -4.21 -0.21 -9.17
C VAL A 124 -4.31 0.86 -10.25
N MET A 125 -3.61 1.99 -10.07
CA MET A 125 -3.64 3.10 -11.02
C MET A 125 -3.03 2.74 -12.37
N GLY A 126 -1.87 2.09 -12.39
CA GLY A 126 -1.16 1.69 -13.61
C GLY A 126 -1.95 0.70 -14.47
N MET A 127 -2.67 -0.22 -13.83
CA MET A 127 -3.54 -1.20 -14.50
C MET A 127 -4.95 -0.65 -14.78
N GLY A 128 -5.25 0.61 -14.44
CA GLY A 128 -6.58 1.20 -14.64
C GLY A 128 -7.68 0.51 -13.83
N LEU A 129 -7.34 -0.07 -12.69
CA LEU A 129 -8.28 -0.78 -11.81
C LEU A 129 -8.98 0.17 -10.83
N ALA A 130 -10.08 -0.26 -10.27
CA ALA A 130 -10.70 0.43 -9.14
C ALA A 130 -10.01 0.04 -7.83
N PHE A 131 -10.03 0.93 -6.82
CA PHE A 131 -9.43 0.61 -5.51
C PHE A 131 -10.17 -0.52 -4.76
N THR A 132 -11.40 -0.84 -5.15
CA THR A 132 -12.10 -2.06 -4.71
C THR A 132 -11.37 -3.35 -5.11
N ASP A 133 -10.50 -3.29 -6.13
CA ASP A 133 -9.66 -4.42 -6.56
C ASP A 133 -8.32 -4.51 -5.77
N ALA A 134 -8.06 -3.64 -4.81
CA ALA A 134 -6.79 -3.62 -4.07
C ALA A 134 -6.46 -4.95 -3.40
N GLY A 135 -7.47 -5.66 -2.87
CA GLY A 135 -7.31 -7.03 -2.33
C GLY A 135 -6.79 -8.01 -3.38
N ARG A 136 -7.36 -7.96 -4.60
CA ARG A 136 -6.90 -8.78 -5.73
C ARG A 136 -5.48 -8.43 -6.15
N VAL A 137 -5.13 -7.13 -6.17
CA VAL A 137 -3.77 -6.67 -6.47
C VAL A 137 -2.76 -7.22 -5.46
N ALA A 138 -3.05 -7.10 -4.16
CA ALA A 138 -2.21 -7.64 -3.10
C ALA A 138 -2.02 -9.16 -3.23
N ASP A 139 -3.11 -9.89 -3.46
CA ASP A 139 -3.10 -11.33 -3.68
C ASP A 139 -2.26 -11.76 -4.87
N VAL A 140 -2.40 -11.08 -6.02
CA VAL A 140 -1.66 -11.40 -7.25
C VAL A 140 -0.17 -11.15 -7.06
N LEU A 141 0.22 -10.03 -6.44
CA LEU A 141 1.62 -9.74 -6.16
C LEU A 141 2.23 -10.75 -5.17
N ALA A 142 1.52 -11.07 -4.08
CA ALA A 142 2.00 -12.04 -3.09
C ALA A 142 2.11 -13.44 -3.69
N LYS A 143 1.10 -13.92 -4.41
CA LYS A 143 1.12 -15.23 -5.08
C LYS A 143 2.16 -15.30 -6.18
N GLY A 144 2.32 -14.22 -6.95
CA GLY A 144 3.35 -14.11 -7.98
C GLY A 144 4.75 -14.23 -7.40
N ALA A 145 5.04 -13.52 -6.31
CA ALA A 145 6.32 -13.59 -5.62
C ALA A 145 6.62 -15.00 -5.08
N ASN A 146 5.59 -15.66 -4.51
CA ASN A 146 5.75 -17.01 -3.99
C ASN A 146 5.90 -18.08 -5.09
N ALA A 147 5.43 -17.81 -6.31
CA ALA A 147 5.45 -18.76 -7.41
C ALA A 147 6.64 -18.61 -8.37
N THR A 148 7.44 -17.55 -8.20
CA THR A 148 8.54 -17.20 -9.12
C THR A 148 9.78 -16.75 -8.36
N ASN A 149 10.91 -16.68 -9.03
CA ASN A 149 12.20 -16.32 -8.41
C ASN A 149 12.35 -14.80 -8.26
N THR A 150 11.38 -14.15 -7.61
CA THR A 150 11.44 -12.72 -7.32
C THR A 150 10.66 -12.40 -6.02
N SER A 151 10.75 -11.16 -5.56
CA SER A 151 10.02 -10.66 -4.38
C SER A 151 8.77 -9.88 -4.75
N VAL A 152 7.91 -9.60 -3.77
CA VAL A 152 6.78 -8.66 -3.91
C VAL A 152 7.27 -7.31 -4.43
N GLU A 153 8.36 -6.81 -3.87
CA GLU A 153 9.00 -5.56 -4.30
C GLU A 153 9.43 -5.62 -5.77
N GLY A 154 10.10 -6.71 -6.16
CA GLY A 154 10.55 -6.91 -7.53
C GLY A 154 9.38 -6.91 -8.53
N LEU A 155 8.31 -7.65 -8.22
CA LEU A 155 7.12 -7.65 -9.08
C LEU A 155 6.45 -6.27 -9.14
N ALA A 156 6.32 -5.57 -8.01
CA ALA A 156 5.69 -4.25 -7.95
C ALA A 156 6.51 -3.22 -8.73
N GLN A 157 7.84 -3.24 -8.62
CA GLN A 157 8.73 -2.37 -9.39
C GLN A 157 8.60 -2.66 -10.89
N ALA A 158 8.70 -3.92 -11.32
CA ALA A 158 8.55 -4.28 -12.72
C ALA A 158 7.18 -3.88 -13.27
N LEU A 159 6.12 -4.12 -12.49
CA LEU A 159 4.76 -3.75 -12.85
C LEU A 159 4.62 -2.23 -13.01
N SER A 160 5.28 -1.42 -12.19
CA SER A 160 5.21 0.04 -12.30
C SER A 160 5.69 0.57 -13.67
N TYR A 161 6.59 -0.13 -14.33
CA TYR A 161 7.05 0.20 -15.68
C TYR A 161 6.12 -0.34 -16.78
N ALA A 162 5.59 -1.54 -16.61
CA ALA A 162 4.85 -2.25 -17.66
C ALA A 162 3.33 -2.01 -17.60
N ALA A 163 2.77 -1.70 -16.44
CA ALA A 163 1.33 -1.64 -16.20
C ALA A 163 0.57 -0.70 -17.15
N PRO A 164 1.01 0.54 -17.41
CA PRO A 164 0.25 1.45 -18.27
C PRO A 164 0.10 0.91 -19.71
N VAL A 165 1.17 0.33 -20.28
CA VAL A 165 1.14 -0.22 -21.63
C VAL A 165 0.41 -1.57 -21.66
N ALA A 166 0.60 -2.41 -20.63
CA ALA A 166 -0.16 -3.65 -20.49
C ALA A 166 -1.67 -3.38 -20.44
N ASN A 167 -2.09 -2.40 -19.63
CA ASN A 167 -3.49 -1.98 -19.57
C ASN A 167 -4.02 -1.48 -20.91
N SER A 168 -3.27 -0.64 -21.62
CA SER A 168 -3.67 -0.12 -22.94
C SER A 168 -3.86 -1.20 -23.99
N LEU A 169 -3.18 -2.34 -23.84
CA LEU A 169 -3.31 -3.52 -24.69
C LEU A 169 -4.32 -4.55 -24.16
N GLY A 170 -5.03 -4.23 -23.07
CA GLY A 170 -6.04 -5.10 -22.48
C GLY A 170 -5.48 -6.33 -21.75
N LEU A 171 -4.19 -6.33 -21.38
CA LEU A 171 -3.62 -7.40 -20.56
C LEU A 171 -4.13 -7.30 -19.14
N SER A 172 -4.50 -8.43 -18.53
CA SER A 172 -4.89 -8.49 -17.14
C SER A 172 -3.67 -8.31 -16.20
N LEU A 173 -3.94 -7.92 -14.95
CA LEU A 173 -2.93 -7.85 -13.91
C LEU A 173 -2.21 -9.19 -13.74
N GLU A 174 -2.98 -10.30 -13.69
CA GLU A 174 -2.47 -11.65 -13.51
C GLU A 174 -1.54 -12.05 -14.64
N THR A 175 -1.93 -11.79 -15.89
CA THR A 175 -1.10 -12.06 -17.07
C THR A 175 0.19 -11.25 -17.04
N THR A 176 0.11 -9.97 -16.73
CA THR A 176 1.27 -9.07 -16.66
C THR A 176 2.25 -9.53 -15.58
N VAL A 177 1.77 -9.83 -14.37
CA VAL A 177 2.60 -10.33 -13.28
C VAL A 177 3.20 -11.70 -13.59
N ALA A 178 2.43 -12.60 -14.25
CA ALA A 178 2.96 -13.90 -14.67
C ALA A 178 4.11 -13.78 -15.70
N ILE A 179 4.00 -12.86 -16.67
CA ILE A 179 5.07 -12.61 -17.64
C ILE A 179 6.32 -12.06 -16.93
N ILE A 180 6.16 -11.09 -16.03
CA ILE A 180 7.28 -10.54 -15.24
C ILE A 180 7.95 -11.65 -14.43
N GLY A 181 7.15 -12.50 -13.77
CA GLY A 181 7.65 -13.63 -12.99
C GLY A 181 8.44 -14.61 -13.86
N LYS A 182 8.02 -14.87 -15.10
CA LYS A 182 8.78 -15.72 -16.02
C LYS A 182 10.12 -15.11 -16.44
N PHE A 183 10.21 -13.80 -16.57
CA PHE A 183 11.50 -13.14 -16.77
C PHE A 183 12.41 -13.31 -15.54
N ALA A 184 11.85 -13.21 -14.34
CA ALA A 184 12.61 -13.44 -13.12
C ALA A 184 13.08 -14.89 -12.98
N ASP A 185 12.27 -15.89 -13.34
CA ASP A 185 12.65 -17.30 -13.40
C ASP A 185 13.80 -17.54 -14.39
N ALA A 186 13.87 -16.74 -15.48
CA ALA A 186 14.96 -16.76 -16.45
C ALA A 186 16.21 -15.98 -16.02
N GLY A 187 16.24 -15.47 -14.78
CA GLY A 187 17.37 -14.71 -14.23
C GLY A 187 17.44 -13.24 -14.61
N ILE A 188 16.36 -12.68 -15.16
CA ILE A 188 16.26 -11.25 -15.48
C ILE A 188 15.74 -10.52 -14.25
N ASP A 189 16.52 -9.55 -13.73
CA ASP A 189 16.08 -8.78 -12.57
C ASP A 189 14.79 -7.98 -12.85
N ALA A 190 14.09 -7.63 -11.78
CA ALA A 190 12.76 -7.04 -11.84
C ALA A 190 12.71 -5.74 -12.65
N SER A 191 13.67 -4.84 -12.50
CA SER A 191 13.66 -3.55 -13.21
C SER A 191 13.89 -3.74 -14.72
N ARG A 192 14.76 -4.67 -15.08
CA ARG A 192 14.99 -5.06 -16.47
C ARG A 192 13.79 -5.80 -17.06
N ALA A 193 13.16 -6.68 -16.28
CA ALA A 193 11.95 -7.39 -16.71
C ALA A 193 10.82 -6.41 -17.01
N GLY A 194 10.57 -5.44 -16.14
CA GLY A 194 9.56 -4.41 -16.36
C GLY A 194 9.85 -3.53 -17.58
N THR A 195 11.09 -3.09 -17.74
CA THR A 195 11.52 -2.27 -18.87
C THR A 195 11.46 -3.05 -20.19
N ALA A 196 11.90 -4.31 -20.20
CA ALA A 196 11.83 -5.18 -21.38
C ALA A 196 10.37 -5.44 -21.78
N LEU A 197 9.51 -5.76 -20.81
CA LEU A 197 8.09 -5.97 -21.08
C LEU A 197 7.45 -4.70 -21.62
N ASN A 198 7.69 -3.54 -21.02
CA ASN A 198 7.20 -2.26 -21.51
C ASN A 198 7.65 -2.02 -22.97
N SER A 199 8.94 -2.25 -23.27
CA SER A 199 9.48 -2.08 -24.63
C SER A 199 8.81 -3.00 -25.65
N ILE A 200 8.63 -4.28 -25.31
CA ILE A 200 7.95 -5.27 -26.16
C ILE A 200 6.50 -4.83 -26.41
N LEU A 201 5.76 -4.54 -25.35
CA LEU A 201 4.36 -4.15 -25.43
C LEU A 201 4.17 -2.84 -26.20
N SER A 202 5.08 -1.86 -26.02
CA SER A 202 5.06 -0.61 -26.78
C SER A 202 5.25 -0.83 -28.28
N GLN A 203 6.11 -1.77 -28.67
CA GLN A 203 6.28 -2.14 -30.09
C GLN A 203 5.03 -2.85 -30.65
N PHE A 204 4.32 -3.60 -29.84
CA PHE A 204 3.01 -4.15 -30.21
C PHE A 204 1.94 -3.07 -30.38
N ALA A 205 1.95 -2.08 -29.51
CA ALA A 205 0.99 -0.97 -29.52
C ALA A 205 1.19 -0.03 -30.72
N ASP A 206 2.43 0.11 -31.22
CA ASP A 206 2.77 1.00 -32.34
C ASP A 206 2.50 0.32 -33.70
N PRO A 207 1.50 0.78 -34.48
CA PRO A 207 1.21 0.23 -35.79
C PRO A 207 2.35 0.38 -36.81
N ALA A 208 3.24 1.36 -36.60
CA ALA A 208 4.37 1.65 -37.48
C ALA A 208 5.65 0.88 -37.09
N SER A 209 5.64 0.12 -35.98
CA SER A 209 6.82 -0.61 -35.54
C SER A 209 7.27 -1.68 -36.54
N LYS A 210 8.58 -1.81 -36.71
CA LYS A 210 9.15 -2.88 -37.52
C LYS A 210 8.74 -4.26 -37.01
N PHE A 211 8.67 -4.41 -35.67
CA PHE A 211 8.30 -5.66 -35.03
C PHE A 211 6.89 -6.11 -35.42
N ARG A 212 5.92 -5.21 -35.42
CA ARG A 212 4.54 -5.50 -35.81
C ARG A 212 4.45 -5.83 -37.31
N ASN A 213 5.21 -5.11 -38.16
CA ASN A 213 5.26 -5.39 -39.58
C ASN A 213 5.86 -6.77 -39.89
N GLU A 214 6.91 -7.19 -39.16
CA GLU A 214 7.51 -8.52 -39.30
C GLU A 214 6.56 -9.63 -38.83
N LEU A 215 5.80 -9.41 -37.72
CA LEU A 215 4.77 -10.34 -37.26
C LEU A 215 3.66 -10.51 -38.31
N ALA A 216 3.18 -9.41 -38.91
CA ALA A 216 2.18 -9.46 -39.96
C ALA A 216 2.70 -10.20 -41.21
N ALA A 217 3.97 -9.99 -41.58
CA ALA A 217 4.62 -10.72 -42.67
C ALA A 217 4.76 -12.23 -42.36
N ALA A 218 4.89 -12.60 -41.08
CA ALA A 218 4.90 -13.99 -40.64
C ALA A 218 3.51 -14.60 -40.48
N GLY A 219 2.43 -13.85 -40.82
CA GLY A 219 1.04 -14.33 -40.73
C GLY A 219 0.45 -14.25 -39.32
N ILE A 220 1.11 -13.57 -38.40
CA ILE A 220 0.61 -13.32 -37.01
C ILE A 220 -0.14 -11.99 -37.01
N THR A 221 -1.47 -12.04 -36.98
CA THR A 221 -2.34 -10.86 -36.86
C THR A 221 -2.48 -10.48 -35.40
N THR A 222 -2.27 -9.21 -35.06
CA THR A 222 -2.42 -8.64 -33.74
C THR A 222 -3.65 -7.74 -33.67
#